data_56bb5a47c6e0f1429750ff48772ea3fb
#
_entry.id   56bb5a47c6e0f1429750ff48772ea3fb
#
_cell.length_a   1.000
_cell.length_b   1.000
_cell.length_c   1.000
_cell.angle_alpha   90.00
_cell.angle_beta   90.00
_cell.angle_gamma   90.00
#
_symmetry.space_group_name_H-M   'P 1'
#
loop_
_entity.id
_entity.type
_entity.pdbx_description
1 polymer ?
#
loop_
_entity_poly.entity_id
_entity_poly.type
_entity_poly.pdbx_seq_one_letter_code
_entity_poly.pdbx_strand_id
1 'polypeptide(L)'
;MPAVFFYAHYDLLKRWLACMRLTFYPLVIMVIATTIHVLLCLLFVKYLDLDIIGLAIAHSVKDCLLFILTVLYSWNSEKVKNAFAPLDSETFRGWYDYLRISLPALCMICSEEWAFEINSILAGILGVVELAAMTVVCSFTSLLFMLALGV
;
A
#
# COMPACT_ATOMS: atom_id res chain seq x y z
N MET A 1 -5.63 -7.24 10.98
CA MET A 1 -5.23 -8.31 10.03
C MET A 1 -6.04 -8.30 8.71
N PRO A 2 -7.38 -8.05 8.63
CA PRO A 2 -8.07 -7.99 7.33
C PRO A 2 -7.60 -6.86 6.41
N ALA A 3 -7.16 -5.73 6.96
CA ALA A 3 -6.67 -4.57 6.19
C ALA A 3 -5.51 -4.93 5.24
N VAL A 4 -4.56 -5.75 5.71
CA VAL A 4 -3.41 -6.18 4.91
C VAL A 4 -3.85 -6.97 3.66
N PHE A 5 -4.89 -7.78 3.79
CA PHE A 5 -5.44 -8.55 2.67
C PHE A 5 -6.05 -7.60 1.61
N PHE A 6 -6.87 -6.65 2.03
CA PHE A 6 -7.48 -5.67 1.12
C PHE A 6 -6.42 -4.78 0.46
N TYR A 7 -5.42 -4.34 1.23
CA TYR A 7 -4.34 -3.53 0.69
C TYR A 7 -3.50 -4.29 -0.35
N ALA A 8 -3.15 -5.55 -0.10
CA ALA A 8 -2.39 -6.37 -1.05
C ALA A 8 -3.14 -6.55 -2.38
N HIS A 9 -4.45 -6.81 -2.33
CA HIS A 9 -5.27 -6.93 -3.54
C HIS A 9 -5.44 -5.60 -4.27
N TYR A 10 -5.57 -4.49 -3.53
CA TYR A 10 -5.58 -3.15 -4.12
C TYR A 10 -4.26 -2.84 -4.84
N ASP A 11 -3.11 -3.11 -4.21
CA ASP A 11 -1.80 -2.85 -4.83
C ASP A 11 -1.58 -3.68 -6.09
N LEU A 12 -2.02 -4.94 -6.10
CA LEU A 12 -2.02 -5.80 -7.30
C LEU A 12 -2.85 -5.20 -8.43
N LEU A 13 -4.09 -4.79 -8.14
CA LEU A 13 -4.99 -4.18 -9.13
C LEU A 13 -4.44 -2.85 -9.64
N LYS A 14 -3.89 -2.02 -8.76
CA LYS A 14 -3.24 -0.75 -9.11
C LYS A 14 -2.09 -0.95 -10.09
N ARG A 15 -1.19 -1.92 -9.82
CA ARG A 15 -0.06 -2.25 -10.70
C ARG A 15 -0.55 -2.77 -12.05
N TRP A 16 -1.57 -3.61 -12.06
CA TRP A 16 -2.18 -4.11 -13.28
C TRP A 16 -2.80 -2.99 -14.13
N LEU A 17 -3.55 -2.07 -13.52
CA LEU A 17 -4.09 -0.88 -14.19
C LEU A 17 -2.97 0.04 -14.72
N ALA A 18 -1.86 0.17 -14.00
CA ALA A 18 -0.71 0.94 -14.44
C ALA A 18 -0.07 0.33 -15.70
N CYS A 19 0.04 -0.99 -15.80
CA CYS A 19 0.49 -1.70 -17.01
C CYS A 19 -0.41 -1.42 -18.22
N MET A 20 -1.70 -1.19 -18.00
CA MET A 20 -2.68 -0.82 -19.03
C MET A 20 -2.66 0.70 -19.36
N ARG A 21 -1.74 1.47 -18.80
CA ARG A 21 -1.66 2.94 -18.89
C ARG A 21 -2.91 3.67 -18.37
N LEU A 22 -3.64 3.06 -17.45
CA LEU A 22 -4.81 3.64 -16.79
C LEU A 22 -4.45 4.13 -15.38
N THR A 23 -3.41 4.97 -15.26
CA THR A 23 -2.88 5.45 -13.98
C THR A 23 -3.70 6.55 -13.32
N PHE A 24 -4.46 7.30 -14.12
CA PHE A 24 -5.26 8.42 -13.63
C PHE A 24 -6.36 8.00 -12.63
N TYR A 25 -7.05 6.91 -12.91
CA TYR A 25 -8.18 6.47 -12.08
C TYR A 25 -7.76 5.95 -10.69
N PRO A 26 -6.75 5.10 -10.56
CA PRO A 26 -6.22 4.73 -9.25
C PRO A 26 -5.74 5.93 -8.43
N LEU A 27 -5.18 6.95 -9.08
CA LEU A 27 -4.77 8.19 -8.43
C LEU A 27 -5.97 8.94 -7.84
N VAL A 28 -7.05 9.13 -8.61
CA VAL A 28 -8.26 9.78 -8.13
C VAL A 28 -8.89 9.00 -6.96
N ILE A 29 -8.97 7.67 -7.07
CA ILE A 29 -9.49 6.80 -6.01
C ILE A 29 -8.64 6.95 -4.74
N MET A 30 -7.31 6.99 -4.87
CA MET A 30 -6.39 7.17 -3.76
C MET A 30 -6.59 8.53 -3.07
N VAL A 31 -6.76 9.61 -3.82
CA VAL A 31 -7.01 10.96 -3.27
C VAL A 31 -8.33 10.99 -2.49
N ILE A 32 -9.40 10.42 -3.05
CA ILE A 32 -10.71 10.35 -2.39
C ILE A 32 -10.59 9.52 -1.09
N ALA A 33 -10.02 8.34 -1.14
CA ALA A 33 -9.87 7.46 0.01
C ALA A 33 -9.00 8.08 1.12
N THR A 34 -7.91 8.79 0.75
CA THR A 34 -7.06 9.49 1.70
C THR A 34 -7.79 10.66 2.36
N THR A 35 -8.58 11.42 1.62
CA THR A 35 -9.39 12.51 2.17
C THR A 35 -10.42 11.98 3.18
N ILE A 36 -11.11 10.89 2.83
CA ILE A 36 -12.06 10.23 3.75
C ILE A 36 -11.32 9.69 4.99
N HIS A 37 -10.13 9.12 4.82
CA HIS A 37 -9.32 8.62 5.92
C HIS A 37 -8.96 9.73 6.93
N VAL A 38 -8.53 10.89 6.45
CA VAL A 38 -8.22 12.04 7.33
C VAL A 38 -9.47 12.47 8.12
N LEU A 39 -10.62 12.54 7.47
CA LEU A 39 -11.89 12.88 8.14
C LEU A 39 -12.26 11.82 9.20
N LEU A 40 -12.11 10.53 8.89
CA LEU A 40 -12.37 9.44 9.84
C LEU A 40 -11.40 9.47 11.02
N CYS A 41 -10.11 9.75 10.78
CA CYS A 41 -9.14 9.90 11.85
C CYS A 41 -9.53 11.04 12.81
N LEU A 42 -9.90 12.20 12.28
CA LEU A 42 -10.36 13.33 13.09
C LEU A 42 -11.63 12.97 13.90
N LEU A 43 -12.55 12.26 13.28
CA LEU A 43 -13.80 11.85 13.92
C LEU A 43 -13.53 10.83 15.03
N PHE A 44 -12.76 9.79 14.78
CA PHE A 44 -12.52 8.73 15.78
C PHE A 44 -11.62 9.18 16.92
N VAL A 45 -10.58 9.99 16.63
CA VAL A 45 -9.66 10.46 17.66
C VAL A 45 -10.26 11.60 18.45
N LYS A 46 -10.89 12.60 17.80
CA LYS A 46 -11.34 13.82 18.45
C LYS A 46 -12.75 13.73 19.07
N TYR A 47 -13.66 12.96 18.46
CA TYR A 47 -15.05 12.88 18.92
C TYR A 47 -15.39 11.60 19.67
N LEU A 48 -14.71 10.48 19.38
CA LEU A 48 -14.97 9.21 20.06
C LEU A 48 -13.91 8.83 21.08
N ASP A 49 -12.81 9.61 21.22
CA ASP A 49 -11.70 9.37 22.16
C ASP A 49 -11.16 7.93 22.10
N LEU A 50 -11.16 7.34 20.88
CA LEU A 50 -10.75 5.95 20.65
C LEU A 50 -9.22 5.80 20.48
N ASP A 51 -8.45 6.88 20.61
CA ASP A 51 -6.99 6.90 20.52
C ASP A 51 -6.42 6.03 19.39
N ILE A 52 -5.53 5.10 19.72
CA ILE A 52 -4.85 4.20 18.77
C ILE A 52 -5.83 3.23 18.09
N ILE A 53 -6.87 2.78 18.78
CA ILE A 53 -7.86 1.84 18.23
C ILE A 53 -8.68 2.53 17.13
N GLY A 54 -9.05 3.79 17.34
CA GLY A 54 -9.76 4.59 16.33
C GLY A 54 -8.93 4.77 15.05
N LEU A 55 -7.63 5.02 15.21
CA LEU A 55 -6.71 5.15 14.08
C LEU A 55 -6.58 3.85 13.29
N ALA A 56 -6.48 2.71 13.98
CA ALA A 56 -6.40 1.38 13.36
C ALA A 56 -7.68 1.03 12.57
N ILE A 57 -8.86 1.39 13.10
CA ILE A 57 -10.14 1.19 12.41
C ILE A 57 -10.23 2.10 11.18
N ALA A 58 -9.89 3.39 11.30
CA ALA A 58 -9.88 4.32 10.17
C ALA A 58 -8.98 3.84 9.03
N HIS A 59 -7.79 3.31 9.36
CA HIS A 59 -6.87 2.74 8.37
C HIS A 59 -7.46 1.51 7.68
N SER A 60 -8.07 0.60 8.44
CA SER A 60 -8.73 -0.61 7.88
C SER A 60 -9.90 -0.26 6.96
N VAL A 61 -10.69 0.75 7.32
CA VAL A 61 -11.80 1.24 6.48
C VAL A 61 -11.28 1.86 5.20
N LYS A 62 -10.19 2.64 5.26
CA LYS A 62 -9.53 3.21 4.06
C LYS A 62 -9.07 2.11 3.09
N ASP A 63 -8.40 1.08 3.57
CA ASP A 63 -7.89 0.00 2.72
C ASP A 63 -9.02 -0.81 2.08
N CYS A 64 -10.09 -1.07 2.83
CA CYS A 64 -11.30 -1.69 2.31
C CYS A 64 -11.95 -0.81 1.22
N LEU A 65 -12.05 0.50 1.46
CA LEU A 65 -12.60 1.45 0.51
C LEU A 65 -11.77 1.51 -0.79
N LEU A 66 -10.43 1.56 -0.67
CA LEU A 66 -9.51 1.52 -1.82
C LEU A 66 -9.75 0.29 -2.67
N PHE A 67 -9.84 -0.88 -2.04
CA PHE A 67 -10.09 -2.14 -2.74
C PHE A 67 -11.45 -2.13 -3.44
N ILE A 68 -12.54 -1.79 -2.72
CA ILE A 68 -13.90 -1.79 -3.27
C ILE A 68 -14.02 -0.82 -4.45
N LEU A 69 -13.54 0.42 -4.31
CA LEU A 69 -13.61 1.41 -5.38
C LEU A 69 -12.82 0.99 -6.62
N THR A 70 -11.65 0.37 -6.42
CA THR A 70 -10.82 -0.09 -7.53
C THR A 70 -11.47 -1.27 -8.26
N VAL A 71 -12.07 -2.22 -7.52
CA VAL A 71 -12.83 -3.33 -8.11
C VAL A 71 -14.05 -2.83 -8.88
N LEU A 72 -14.83 -1.92 -8.30
CA LEU A 72 -16.00 -1.33 -8.97
C LEU A 72 -15.60 -0.60 -10.25
N TYR A 73 -14.52 0.17 -10.21
CA TYR A 73 -13.97 0.81 -11.40
C TYR A 73 -13.55 -0.22 -12.46
N SER A 74 -12.83 -1.25 -12.04
CA SER A 74 -12.36 -2.31 -12.95
C SER A 74 -13.52 -3.05 -13.60
N TRP A 75 -14.60 -3.26 -12.88
CA TRP A 75 -15.80 -3.91 -13.41
C TRP A 75 -16.60 -3.03 -14.38
N ASN A 76 -16.60 -1.72 -14.15
CA ASN A 76 -17.38 -0.79 -14.97
C ASN A 76 -16.63 -0.32 -16.24
N SER A 77 -15.31 -0.52 -16.28
CA SER A 77 -14.48 -0.10 -17.42
C SER A 77 -14.46 -1.18 -18.50
N GLU A 78 -14.98 -0.87 -19.69
CA GLU A 78 -14.96 -1.78 -20.84
C GLU A 78 -13.54 -2.19 -21.26
N LYS A 79 -12.57 -1.28 -21.11
CA LYS A 79 -11.15 -1.56 -21.42
C LYS A 79 -10.56 -2.64 -20.50
N VAL A 80 -11.00 -2.65 -19.27
CA VAL A 80 -10.56 -3.60 -18.25
C VAL A 80 -11.29 -4.93 -18.41
N LYS A 81 -12.60 -4.91 -18.71
CA LYS A 81 -13.38 -6.13 -18.97
C LYS A 81 -12.80 -6.98 -20.09
N ASN A 82 -12.38 -6.35 -21.17
CA ASN A 82 -11.80 -7.04 -22.33
C ASN A 82 -10.39 -7.61 -22.07
N ALA A 83 -9.73 -7.16 -21.01
CA ALA A 83 -8.41 -7.65 -20.59
C ALA A 83 -8.49 -8.73 -19.49
N PHE A 84 -9.67 -9.00 -18.95
CA PHE A 84 -9.90 -10.12 -18.04
C PHE A 84 -9.92 -11.42 -18.84
N ALA A 85 -8.77 -12.11 -18.84
CA ALA A 85 -8.72 -13.46 -19.35
C ALA A 85 -9.33 -14.43 -18.31
N PRO A 86 -10.13 -15.42 -18.73
CA PRO A 86 -10.56 -16.47 -17.83
C PRO A 86 -9.34 -17.22 -17.28
N LEU A 87 -9.42 -17.65 -16.02
CA LEU A 87 -8.42 -18.49 -15.39
C LEU A 87 -8.37 -19.84 -16.13
N ASP A 88 -7.41 -19.98 -17.04
CA ASP A 88 -7.16 -21.21 -17.77
C ASP A 88 -5.85 -21.85 -17.28
N SER A 89 -5.66 -23.12 -17.64
CA SER A 89 -4.44 -23.89 -17.36
C SER A 89 -3.16 -23.20 -17.86
N GLU A 90 -3.25 -22.35 -18.88
CA GLU A 90 -2.15 -21.53 -19.37
C GLU A 90 -1.69 -20.45 -18.38
N THR A 91 -2.55 -20.04 -17.44
CA THR A 91 -2.21 -19.04 -16.41
C THR A 91 -1.05 -19.49 -15.53
N PHE A 92 -0.86 -20.79 -15.36
CA PHE A 92 0.24 -21.37 -14.58
C PHE A 92 1.52 -21.64 -15.38
N ARG A 93 1.47 -21.38 -16.69
CA ARG A 93 2.62 -21.57 -17.57
C ARG A 93 3.59 -20.39 -17.43
N GLY A 94 4.87 -20.67 -17.17
CA GLY A 94 5.89 -19.63 -16.98
C GLY A 94 6.08 -19.14 -15.54
N TRP A 95 5.40 -19.73 -14.55
CA TRP A 95 5.59 -19.40 -13.13
C TRP A 95 7.04 -19.54 -12.66
N TYR A 96 7.75 -20.53 -13.19
CA TYR A 96 9.16 -20.74 -12.85
C TYR A 96 10.01 -19.53 -13.27
N ASP A 97 9.84 -19.04 -14.49
CA ASP A 97 10.59 -17.89 -14.99
C ASP A 97 10.22 -16.60 -14.24
N TYR A 98 8.95 -16.43 -13.90
CA TYR A 98 8.48 -15.34 -13.08
C TYR A 98 9.11 -15.39 -11.68
N LEU A 99 9.07 -16.53 -11.00
CA LEU A 99 9.67 -16.71 -9.66
C LEU A 99 11.18 -16.51 -9.67
N ARG A 100 11.86 -16.95 -10.71
CA ARG A 100 13.31 -16.76 -10.86
C ARG A 100 13.72 -15.29 -10.90
N ILE A 101 12.87 -14.42 -11.43
CA ILE A 101 13.13 -12.97 -11.50
C ILE A 101 12.60 -12.27 -10.25
N SER A 102 11.43 -12.66 -9.76
CA SER A 102 10.79 -11.98 -8.63
C SER A 102 11.43 -12.30 -7.28
N LEU A 103 11.98 -13.52 -7.09
CA LEU A 103 12.58 -13.91 -5.82
C LEU A 103 13.82 -13.05 -5.44
N PRO A 104 14.81 -12.84 -6.34
CA PRO A 104 15.92 -11.92 -6.06
C PRO A 104 15.47 -10.49 -5.82
N ALA A 105 14.49 -10.00 -6.60
CA ALA A 105 13.92 -8.67 -6.40
C ALA A 105 13.24 -8.53 -5.03
N LEU A 106 12.50 -9.56 -4.60
CA LEU A 106 11.90 -9.63 -3.27
C LEU A 106 12.98 -9.58 -2.17
N CYS A 107 14.04 -10.39 -2.29
CA CYS A 107 15.13 -10.39 -1.32
C CYS A 107 15.82 -9.03 -1.21
N MET A 108 15.99 -8.32 -2.32
CA MET A 108 16.57 -6.98 -2.35
C MET A 108 15.69 -5.97 -1.58
N ILE A 109 14.39 -5.94 -1.87
CA ILE A 109 13.43 -5.05 -1.18
C ILE A 109 13.34 -5.41 0.31
N CYS A 110 13.24 -6.69 0.65
CA CYS A 110 13.21 -7.13 2.05
C CYS A 110 14.48 -6.73 2.81
N SER A 111 15.65 -6.82 2.18
CA SER A 111 16.91 -6.43 2.83
C SER A 111 16.96 -4.94 3.13
N GLU A 112 16.42 -4.11 2.25
CA GLU A 112 16.32 -2.67 2.44
C GLU A 112 15.36 -2.32 3.59
N GLU A 113 14.15 -2.87 3.58
CA GLU A 113 13.17 -2.68 4.65
C GLU A 113 13.69 -3.19 6.01
N TRP A 114 14.33 -4.36 6.04
CA TRP A 114 14.91 -4.90 7.27
C TRP A 114 16.04 -4.03 7.84
N ALA A 115 16.83 -3.36 6.99
CA ALA A 115 17.84 -2.42 7.45
C ALA A 115 17.21 -1.26 8.24
N PHE A 116 16.08 -0.71 7.78
CA PHE A 116 15.34 0.34 8.50
C PHE A 116 14.73 -0.19 9.80
N GLU A 117 14.16 -1.39 9.79
CA GLU A 117 13.59 -2.03 10.99
C GLU A 117 14.64 -2.31 12.05
N ILE A 118 15.80 -2.84 11.66
CA ILE A 118 16.92 -3.10 12.60
C ILE A 118 17.41 -1.79 13.21
N ASN A 119 17.56 -0.72 12.42
CA ASN A 119 17.94 0.60 12.93
C ASN A 119 16.90 1.15 13.92
N SER A 120 15.63 0.95 13.65
CA SER A 120 14.54 1.37 14.55
C SER A 120 14.56 0.58 15.87
N ILE A 121 14.83 -0.73 15.82
CA ILE A 121 14.97 -1.57 17.02
C ILE A 121 16.19 -1.11 17.85
N LEU A 122 17.34 -0.86 17.21
CA LEU A 122 18.53 -0.38 17.89
C LEU A 122 18.30 1.00 18.55
N ALA A 123 17.63 1.92 17.86
CA ALA A 123 17.24 3.21 18.42
C ALA A 123 16.30 3.04 19.62
N GLY A 124 15.36 2.09 19.56
CA GLY A 124 14.45 1.77 20.66
C GLY A 124 15.16 1.21 21.91
N ILE A 125 16.26 0.47 21.73
CA ILE A 125 17.10 -0.02 22.83
C ILE A 125 17.87 1.12 23.50
N LEU A 126 18.29 2.13 22.74
CA LEU A 126 19.00 3.31 23.25
C LEU A 126 18.09 4.21 24.08
N GLY A 127 16.84 4.40 23.68
CA GLY A 127 15.88 5.18 24.42
C GLY A 127 14.71 5.72 23.57
N VAL A 128 13.72 6.29 24.26
CA VAL A 128 12.50 6.80 23.60
C VAL A 128 12.81 8.05 22.76
N VAL A 129 13.76 8.87 23.19
CA VAL A 129 14.13 10.10 22.48
C VAL A 129 14.85 9.77 21.17
N GLU A 130 15.76 8.81 21.20
CA GLU A 130 16.52 8.33 20.05
C GLU A 130 15.58 7.67 19.03
N LEU A 131 14.62 6.87 19.52
CA LEU A 131 13.61 6.26 18.66
C LEU A 131 12.73 7.32 17.99
N ALA A 132 12.31 8.35 18.72
CA ALA A 132 11.54 9.46 18.15
C ALA A 132 12.33 10.23 17.09
N ALA A 133 13.61 10.51 17.36
CA ALA A 133 14.49 11.17 16.39
C ALA A 133 14.68 10.31 15.13
N MET A 134 14.89 9.00 15.30
CA MET A 134 15.02 8.07 14.16
C MET A 134 13.75 8.03 13.31
N THR A 135 12.57 8.02 13.93
CA THR A 135 11.29 8.03 13.22
C THR A 135 11.12 9.29 12.36
N VAL A 136 11.53 10.45 12.88
CA VAL A 136 11.51 11.72 12.12
C VAL A 136 12.45 11.65 10.92
N VAL A 137 13.69 11.18 11.13
CA VAL A 137 14.68 11.02 10.04
C VAL A 137 14.16 10.06 8.97
N CYS A 138 13.61 8.90 9.35
CA CYS A 138 13.03 7.95 8.41
C CYS A 138 11.87 8.55 7.62
N SER A 139 11.00 9.34 8.27
CA SER A 139 9.88 10.01 7.60
C SER A 139 10.37 11.03 6.57
N PHE A 140 11.40 11.81 6.90
CA PHE A 140 12.02 12.75 5.96
C PHE A 140 12.68 12.04 4.78
N THR A 141 13.42 10.98 5.05
CA THR A 141 14.06 10.15 4.01
C THR A 141 13.03 9.55 3.08
N SER A 142 11.92 9.02 3.61
CA SER A 142 10.82 8.47 2.81
C SER A 142 10.16 9.52 1.92
N LEU A 143 9.98 10.76 2.42
CA LEU A 143 9.44 11.87 1.60
C LEU A 143 10.37 12.21 0.44
N LEU A 144 11.68 12.31 0.68
CA LEU A 144 12.67 12.60 -0.36
C LEU A 144 12.72 11.46 -1.40
N PHE A 145 12.65 10.21 -0.93
CA PHE A 145 12.63 9.04 -1.80
C PHE A 145 11.37 9.00 -2.68
N MET A 146 10.20 9.33 -2.13
CA MET A 146 8.94 9.43 -2.88
C MET A 146 8.99 10.50 -3.97
N LEU A 147 9.66 11.65 -3.72
CA LEU A 147 9.86 12.68 -4.73
C LEU A 147 10.75 12.18 -5.88
N ALA A 148 11.83 11.46 -5.55
CA ALA A 148 12.72 10.88 -6.56
C ALA A 148 12.06 9.79 -7.41
N LEU A 149 11.15 9.00 -6.81
CA LEU A 149 10.38 7.97 -7.53
C LEU A 149 9.25 8.54 -8.39
N GLY A 150 8.78 9.74 -8.09
CA GLY A 150 7.68 10.40 -8.81
C GLY A 150 8.11 11.14 -10.09
N VAL A 151 9.41 11.32 -10.31
CA VAL A 151 10.01 11.98 -11.48
C VAL A 151 10.46 10.93 -12.49
#